data_623cb350f37fbdbece59f839fd5b0b59
#
_entry.id   623cb350f37fbdbece59f839fd5b0b59
#
_cell.length_a   1.000
_cell.length_b   1.000
_cell.length_c   1.000
_cell.angle_alpha   90.00
_cell.angle_beta   90.00
_cell.angle_gamma   90.00
#
_symmetry.space_group_name_H-M   'P 1'
#
loop_
_entity.id
_entity.type
_entity.pdbx_description
1 polymer ?
#
loop_
_entity_poly.entity_id
_entity_poly.type
_entity_poly.pdbx_seq_one_letter_code
_entity_poly.pdbx_strand_id
1 'polypeptide(L)'
;MKEELIRIEHGYFHSESGQYQFDVSIAHGECIGVYVDEHLTSGTAYLDIFKGKTVFTDGRAFCCGQRIGATGLERWIRQNAIVVDKSRFASKELTMRDFVLALVRTNHLRQRFPSTERLTSLAATDMLHRMGLNLPWSTRLIDLSMLDYYRLSIFRAWFNGYKLLVLDRLTETLRRQDLAKLMDCVQLLLRHGTAVFLFDMDEAFMFRYGSRIDVIRGRRTFFRLYPEEYGPRLFELLGWEGGKGVHRFEHTAMTAGAPVLSVRDLHFPALPPMTFDIRRGEIAFLRDENYNTGRRLHECFLGDRGWTSGFFR
;
A
#
# COMPACT_ATOMS: atom_id res chain seq x y z
N MET A 1 8.39 25.51 -10.51
CA MET A 1 8.44 24.74 -9.22
C MET A 1 7.02 24.35 -8.87
N LYS A 2 6.77 23.09 -8.50
CA LYS A 2 5.45 22.68 -7.98
C LYS A 2 5.23 23.34 -6.61
N GLU A 3 4.00 23.76 -6.34
CA GLU A 3 3.63 24.37 -5.05
C GLU A 3 3.63 23.32 -3.94
N GLU A 4 4.24 23.64 -2.79
CA GLU A 4 4.31 22.76 -1.62
C GLU A 4 2.90 22.51 -1.05
N LEU A 5 2.54 21.24 -0.87
CA LEU A 5 1.30 20.85 -0.23
C LEU A 5 1.46 20.71 1.28
N ILE A 6 2.44 19.92 1.71
CA ILE A 6 2.75 19.69 3.12
C ILE A 6 4.25 19.48 3.31
N ARG A 7 4.77 20.05 4.42
CA ARG A 7 6.13 19.83 4.87
C ARG A 7 6.14 19.68 6.39
N ILE A 8 6.81 18.64 6.86
CA ILE A 8 7.04 18.35 8.27
C ILE A 8 8.54 18.33 8.49
N GLU A 9 9.02 19.12 9.43
CA GLU A 9 10.42 19.24 9.82
C GLU A 9 10.57 18.85 11.28
N HIS A 10 11.42 17.86 11.55
CA HIS A 10 11.67 17.33 12.88
C HIS A 10 10.37 16.98 13.63
N GLY A 11 9.43 16.33 12.92
CA GLY A 11 8.16 15.93 13.49
C GLY A 11 8.34 14.72 14.42
N TYR A 12 8.34 14.96 15.73
CA TYR A 12 8.43 13.89 16.73
C TYR A 12 7.05 13.41 17.14
N PHE A 13 6.92 12.10 17.26
CA PHE A 13 5.70 11.47 17.74
C PHE A 13 6.00 10.17 18.50
N HIS A 14 5.03 9.69 19.29
CA HIS A 14 5.14 8.46 20.05
C HIS A 14 4.21 7.39 19.49
N SER A 15 4.70 6.15 19.50
CA SER A 15 3.94 4.94 19.25
C SER A 15 4.26 3.93 20.37
N GLU A 16 3.60 2.79 20.41
CA GLU A 16 3.81 1.75 21.43
C GLU A 16 5.28 1.33 21.56
N SER A 17 6.04 1.34 20.48
CA SER A 17 7.45 0.95 20.44
C SER A 17 8.44 2.08 20.71
N GLY A 18 7.98 3.29 21.04
CA GLY A 18 8.84 4.43 21.45
C GLY A 18 8.65 5.69 20.64
N GLN A 19 9.67 6.55 20.67
CA GLN A 19 9.68 7.83 19.96
C GLN A 19 10.16 7.67 18.52
N TYR A 20 9.51 8.38 17.61
CA TYR A 20 9.77 8.41 16.17
C TYR A 20 9.97 9.85 15.69
N GLN A 21 10.70 10.00 14.59
CA GLN A 21 10.88 11.27 13.89
C GLN A 21 10.46 11.09 12.42
N PHE A 22 9.72 12.07 11.90
CA PHE A 22 9.30 12.09 10.52
C PHE A 22 9.58 13.44 9.88
N ASP A 23 10.48 13.45 8.90
CA ASP A 23 10.81 14.60 8.07
C ASP A 23 10.36 14.31 6.65
N VAL A 24 9.38 15.07 6.15
CA VAL A 24 8.81 14.84 4.84
C VAL A 24 8.33 16.14 4.21
N SER A 25 8.41 16.22 2.90
CA SER A 25 7.77 17.29 2.13
C SER A 25 7.19 16.70 0.86
N ILE A 26 6.04 17.20 0.43
CA ILE A 26 5.42 16.80 -0.84
C ILE A 26 4.71 17.99 -1.46
N ALA A 27 4.79 18.10 -2.79
CA ALA A 27 4.13 19.15 -3.55
C ALA A 27 2.81 18.65 -4.16
N HIS A 28 1.97 19.59 -4.60
CA HIS A 28 0.76 19.27 -5.36
C HIS A 28 1.08 18.45 -6.62
N GLY A 29 0.34 17.36 -6.82
CA GLY A 29 0.53 16.47 -7.98
C GLY A 29 1.89 15.76 -7.99
N GLU A 30 2.55 15.61 -6.84
CA GLU A 30 3.77 14.84 -6.68
C GLU A 30 3.45 13.44 -6.15
N CYS A 31 4.23 12.45 -6.58
CA CYS A 31 4.20 11.08 -6.06
C CYS A 31 5.58 10.77 -5.49
N ILE A 32 5.66 10.40 -4.22
CA ILE A 32 6.91 9.97 -3.59
C ILE A 32 6.78 8.61 -2.92
N GLY A 33 7.85 7.81 -3.00
CA GLY A 33 7.97 6.59 -2.22
C GLY A 33 8.37 6.90 -0.78
N VAL A 34 7.84 6.12 0.15
CA VAL A 34 8.29 6.10 1.55
C VAL A 34 8.67 4.66 1.88
N TYR A 35 9.97 4.41 1.92
CA TYR A 35 10.52 3.11 2.28
C TYR A 35 10.76 3.06 3.79
N VAL A 36 10.16 2.09 4.45
CA VAL A 36 10.39 1.86 5.87
C VAL A 36 11.17 0.57 6.06
N ASP A 37 12.37 0.67 6.64
CA ASP A 37 13.15 -0.50 7.02
C ASP A 37 12.47 -1.20 8.22
N GLU A 38 11.61 -2.18 7.93
CA GLU A 38 10.80 -2.87 8.94
C GLU A 38 11.60 -3.77 9.87
N HIS A 39 12.83 -4.14 9.51
CA HIS A 39 13.73 -4.86 10.43
C HIS A 39 14.09 -4.04 11.66
N LEU A 40 14.00 -2.72 11.55
CA LEU A 40 14.38 -1.78 12.61
C LEU A 40 13.22 -0.88 13.07
N THR A 41 12.11 -0.84 12.32
CA THR A 41 11.09 0.19 12.52
C THR A 41 9.72 -0.32 12.07
N SER A 42 8.67 -0.08 12.86
CA SER A 42 7.30 -0.38 12.43
C SER A 42 6.77 0.65 11.44
N GLY A 43 6.52 0.22 10.20
CA GLY A 43 5.91 1.07 9.16
C GLY A 43 4.52 1.56 9.52
N THR A 44 3.77 0.80 10.31
CA THR A 44 2.42 1.17 10.76
C THR A 44 2.39 2.44 11.59
N ALA A 45 3.45 2.74 12.37
CA ALA A 45 3.54 3.94 13.18
C ALA A 45 3.44 5.23 12.35
N TYR A 46 4.07 5.25 11.16
CA TYR A 46 4.03 6.39 10.24
C TYR A 46 2.68 6.50 9.53
N LEU A 47 2.07 5.37 9.19
CA LEU A 47 0.73 5.36 8.59
C LEU A 47 -0.35 5.84 9.56
N ASP A 48 -0.18 5.58 10.85
CA ASP A 48 -1.10 6.00 11.90
C ASP A 48 -1.20 7.52 12.05
N ILE A 49 -0.14 8.26 11.65
CA ILE A 49 -0.20 9.73 11.51
C ILE A 49 -1.31 10.11 10.50
N PHE A 50 -1.29 9.52 9.32
CA PHE A 50 -2.26 9.83 8.25
C PHE A 50 -3.64 9.24 8.49
N LYS A 51 -3.74 8.25 9.38
CA LYS A 51 -5.02 7.71 9.90
C LYS A 51 -5.59 8.57 11.04
N GLY A 52 -4.86 9.59 11.49
CA GLY A 52 -5.27 10.46 12.60
C GLY A 52 -5.28 9.76 13.97
N LYS A 53 -4.50 8.68 14.11
CA LYS A 53 -4.35 7.94 15.38
C LYS A 53 -3.19 8.42 16.21
N THR A 54 -2.23 9.10 15.60
CA THR A 54 -1.00 9.58 16.23
C THR A 54 -0.83 11.07 15.96
N VAL A 55 -0.40 11.81 16.98
CA VAL A 55 -0.21 13.26 16.92
C VAL A 55 1.27 13.59 17.13
N PHE A 56 1.76 14.61 16.43
CA PHE A 56 3.10 15.12 16.66
C PHE A 56 3.18 15.83 18.00
N THR A 57 4.22 15.52 18.77
CA THR A 57 4.51 16.13 20.08
C THR A 57 5.43 17.33 19.96
N ASP A 58 6.25 17.36 18.91
CA ASP A 58 7.19 18.45 18.62
C ASP A 58 7.49 18.51 17.12
N GLY A 59 8.14 19.60 16.68
CA GLY A 59 8.52 19.84 15.30
C GLY A 59 7.81 21.03 14.67
N ARG A 60 8.04 21.18 13.37
CA ARG A 60 7.45 22.26 12.56
C ARG A 60 6.65 21.66 11.41
N ALA A 61 5.46 22.14 11.19
CA ALA A 61 4.63 21.73 10.06
C ALA A 61 4.19 22.95 9.24
N PHE A 62 4.17 22.75 7.93
CA PHE A 62 3.73 23.75 6.97
C PHE A 62 2.72 23.11 6.02
N CYS A 63 1.62 23.78 5.74
CA CYS A 63 0.64 23.38 4.75
C CYS A 63 0.42 24.53 3.77
N CYS A 64 0.60 24.27 2.48
CA CYS A 64 0.55 25.29 1.43
C CYS A 64 1.42 26.52 1.77
N GLY A 65 2.65 26.28 2.25
CA GLY A 65 3.61 27.32 2.65
C GLY A 65 3.33 28.01 3.99
N GLN A 66 2.19 27.78 4.63
CA GLN A 66 1.85 28.38 5.92
C GLN A 66 2.23 27.47 7.09
N ARG A 67 2.92 28.02 8.09
CA ARG A 67 3.23 27.29 9.32
C ARG A 67 1.97 27.01 10.12
N ILE A 68 1.83 25.78 10.57
CA ILE A 68 0.70 25.34 11.41
C ILE A 68 1.22 24.60 12.65
N GLY A 69 0.48 24.68 13.75
CA GLY A 69 0.79 23.90 14.97
C GLY A 69 0.34 22.45 14.86
N ALA A 70 0.70 21.61 15.83
CA ALA A 70 0.38 20.17 15.85
C ALA A 70 -1.12 19.89 15.69
N THR A 71 -1.98 20.59 16.42
CA THR A 71 -3.44 20.46 16.28
C THR A 71 -3.95 20.90 14.90
N GLY A 72 -3.31 21.92 14.30
CA GLY A 72 -3.61 22.36 12.94
C GLY A 72 -3.24 21.29 11.92
N LEU A 73 -2.08 20.66 12.08
CA LEU A 73 -1.63 19.57 11.23
C LEU A 73 -2.56 18.35 11.33
N GLU A 74 -2.91 17.93 12.54
CA GLU A 74 -3.86 16.83 12.75
C GLU A 74 -5.19 17.09 12.04
N ARG A 75 -5.75 18.29 12.23
CA ARG A 75 -6.99 18.72 11.56
C ARG A 75 -6.83 18.70 10.04
N TRP A 76 -5.71 19.22 9.55
CA TRP A 76 -5.45 19.23 8.11
C TRP A 76 -5.37 17.82 7.52
N ILE A 77 -4.64 16.91 8.18
CA ILE A 77 -4.51 15.51 7.77
C ILE A 77 -5.89 14.85 7.73
N ARG A 78 -6.69 14.97 8.79
CA ARG A 78 -8.03 14.39 8.85
C ARG A 78 -8.97 14.89 7.75
N GLN A 79 -8.78 16.13 7.28
CA GLN A 79 -9.62 16.73 6.25
C GLN A 79 -9.12 16.46 4.84
N ASN A 80 -7.81 16.34 4.66
CA ASN A 80 -7.19 16.37 3.34
C ASN A 80 -6.44 15.10 2.97
N ALA A 81 -6.20 14.19 3.91
CA ALA A 81 -5.50 12.93 3.64
C ALA A 81 -6.44 11.73 3.74
N ILE A 82 -6.20 10.74 2.89
CA ILE A 82 -6.86 9.43 2.94
C ILE A 82 -5.82 8.33 2.81
N VAL A 83 -5.90 7.33 3.69
CA VAL A 83 -5.06 6.13 3.63
C VAL A 83 -5.87 5.00 2.98
N VAL A 84 -5.27 4.37 2.01
CA VAL A 84 -5.83 3.20 1.33
C VAL A 84 -4.90 2.01 1.57
N ASP A 85 -5.41 1.06 2.31
CA ASP A 85 -4.72 -0.17 2.69
C ASP A 85 -5.56 -1.40 2.34
N LYS A 86 -5.05 -2.59 2.65
CA LYS A 86 -5.73 -3.87 2.39
C LYS A 86 -6.96 -4.14 3.29
N SER A 87 -7.30 -3.24 4.21
CA SER A 87 -8.36 -3.44 5.21
C SER A 87 -9.78 -3.24 4.67
N ARG A 88 -10.07 -3.73 3.45
CA ARG A 88 -11.43 -3.65 2.86
C ARG A 88 -12.53 -4.35 3.68
N PHE A 89 -12.13 -5.16 4.66
CA PHE A 89 -13.03 -6.06 5.38
C PHE A 89 -13.79 -5.42 6.55
N ALA A 90 -13.48 -4.18 6.90
CA ALA A 90 -14.14 -3.50 8.01
C ALA A 90 -15.65 -3.24 7.79
N SER A 91 -16.15 -3.38 6.54
CA SER A 91 -17.53 -3.03 6.20
C SER A 91 -18.05 -3.92 5.08
N LYS A 92 -18.23 -5.22 5.36
CA LYS A 92 -18.64 -6.24 4.37
C LYS A 92 -19.97 -5.90 3.67
N GLU A 93 -20.86 -5.21 4.34
CA GLU A 93 -22.21 -4.89 3.87
C GLU A 93 -22.28 -3.58 3.05
N LEU A 94 -21.22 -2.76 3.04
CA LEU A 94 -21.24 -1.50 2.30
C LEU A 94 -21.20 -1.75 0.80
N THR A 95 -22.05 -1.01 0.08
CA THR A 95 -22.00 -0.91 -1.38
C THR A 95 -20.91 0.09 -1.83
N MET A 96 -20.53 0.04 -3.11
CA MET A 96 -19.64 1.04 -3.71
C MET A 96 -20.13 2.46 -3.46
N ARG A 97 -21.44 2.68 -3.60
CA ARG A 97 -22.10 3.97 -3.34
C ARG A 97 -21.91 4.41 -1.90
N ASP A 98 -22.21 3.54 -0.93
CA ASP A 98 -22.09 3.85 0.49
C ASP A 98 -20.65 4.17 0.86
N PHE A 99 -19.70 3.41 0.31
CA PHE A 99 -18.28 3.63 0.54
C PHE A 99 -17.79 4.99 0.05
N VAL A 100 -18.20 5.41 -1.17
CA VAL A 100 -17.79 6.71 -1.70
C VAL A 100 -18.44 7.87 -0.97
N LEU A 101 -19.70 7.70 -0.56
CA LEU A 101 -20.49 8.70 0.18
C LEU A 101 -20.25 8.67 1.69
N ALA A 102 -19.63 7.61 2.22
CA ALA A 102 -19.34 7.51 3.63
C ALA A 102 -18.54 8.74 4.10
N LEU A 103 -19.11 9.44 5.05
CA LEU A 103 -18.52 10.65 5.62
C LEU A 103 -17.21 10.31 6.30
N VAL A 104 -16.14 10.86 5.80
CA VAL A 104 -14.98 11.10 6.64
C VAL A 104 -15.42 12.09 7.70
N ARG A 105 -15.23 11.77 8.98
CA ARG A 105 -15.57 12.63 10.11
C ARG A 105 -14.89 14.00 9.97
N THR A 106 -15.51 14.90 9.23
CA THR A 106 -15.13 16.31 9.19
C THR A 106 -16.01 17.04 10.18
N ASN A 107 -15.40 17.58 11.21
CA ASN A 107 -16.08 18.43 12.20
C ASN A 107 -16.57 19.78 11.62
N HIS A 108 -16.73 19.89 10.30
CA HIS A 108 -17.18 21.10 9.65
C HIS A 108 -18.56 20.91 9.03
N LEU A 109 -19.56 21.39 9.74
CA LEU A 109 -20.98 21.53 9.36
C LEU A 109 -21.23 22.29 8.03
N ARG A 110 -20.20 22.71 7.30
CA ARG A 110 -20.31 23.48 6.05
C ARG A 110 -19.82 22.77 4.78
N GLN A 111 -19.24 21.59 4.88
CA GLN A 111 -18.97 20.82 3.67
C GLN A 111 -20.27 20.16 3.22
N ARG A 112 -20.76 20.57 2.04
CA ARG A 112 -21.89 19.94 1.38
C ARG A 112 -21.64 18.45 1.30
N PHE A 113 -22.52 17.68 1.93
CA PHE A 113 -22.50 16.22 1.81
C PHE A 113 -22.43 15.84 0.33
N PRO A 114 -21.54 14.90 -0.06
CA PRO A 114 -21.56 14.39 -1.42
C PRO A 114 -22.95 13.84 -1.70
N SER A 115 -23.71 14.49 -2.57
CA SER A 115 -25.05 14.03 -2.91
C SER A 115 -25.00 12.85 -3.87
N THR A 116 -26.01 12.02 -3.85
CA THR A 116 -26.18 10.94 -4.85
C THR A 116 -26.19 11.51 -6.27
N GLU A 117 -26.76 12.68 -6.48
CA GLU A 117 -26.80 13.39 -7.77
C GLU A 117 -25.40 13.70 -8.29
N ARG A 118 -24.45 14.00 -7.41
CA ARG A 118 -23.06 14.24 -7.80
C ARG A 118 -22.38 12.94 -8.28
N LEU A 119 -22.75 11.78 -7.76
CA LEU A 119 -22.24 10.48 -8.24
C LEU A 119 -22.70 10.15 -9.65
N THR A 120 -23.88 10.63 -10.05
CA THR A 120 -24.45 10.42 -11.39
C THR A 120 -24.06 11.53 -12.35
N SER A 121 -23.25 12.52 -11.92
CA SER A 121 -22.78 13.57 -12.78
C SER A 121 -21.89 13.03 -13.91
N LEU A 122 -21.91 13.70 -15.04
CA LEU A 122 -21.08 13.35 -16.20
C LEU A 122 -19.58 13.24 -15.82
N ALA A 123 -19.08 14.16 -14.99
CA ALA A 123 -17.69 14.16 -14.53
C ALA A 123 -17.34 12.93 -13.68
N ALA A 124 -18.25 12.50 -12.78
CA ALA A 124 -18.04 11.29 -11.97
C ALA A 124 -18.09 10.04 -12.83
N THR A 125 -19.03 9.96 -13.76
CA THR A 125 -19.15 8.83 -14.70
C THR A 125 -17.92 8.73 -15.61
N ASP A 126 -17.45 9.85 -16.18
CA ASP A 126 -16.23 9.88 -17.00
C ASP A 126 -15.02 9.43 -16.19
N MET A 127 -14.86 9.93 -14.97
CA MET A 127 -13.73 9.52 -14.10
C MET A 127 -13.76 8.02 -13.77
N LEU A 128 -14.93 7.46 -13.43
CA LEU A 128 -15.07 6.02 -13.21
C LEU A 128 -14.68 5.21 -14.43
N HIS A 129 -15.18 5.61 -15.60
CA HIS A 129 -14.85 4.95 -16.85
C HIS A 129 -13.34 4.99 -17.15
N ARG A 130 -12.71 6.15 -16.97
CA ARG A 130 -11.26 6.31 -17.15
C ARG A 130 -10.44 5.50 -16.16
N MET A 131 -10.97 5.24 -14.96
CA MET A 131 -10.37 4.34 -13.97
C MET A 131 -10.67 2.85 -14.24
N GLY A 132 -11.47 2.54 -15.25
CA GLY A 132 -11.85 1.17 -15.59
C GLY A 132 -12.82 0.53 -14.59
N LEU A 133 -13.63 1.34 -13.89
CA LEU A 133 -14.67 0.90 -12.97
C LEU A 133 -16.03 0.95 -13.66
N ASN A 134 -16.48 -0.19 -14.20
CA ASN A 134 -17.75 -0.32 -14.91
C ASN A 134 -18.71 -1.24 -14.15
N LEU A 135 -18.80 -1.08 -12.83
CA LEU A 135 -19.63 -1.90 -11.95
C LEU A 135 -20.83 -1.11 -11.44
N PRO A 136 -21.98 -1.77 -11.17
CA PRO A 136 -23.13 -1.14 -10.57
C PRO A 136 -22.81 -0.55 -9.19
N TRP A 137 -23.35 0.61 -8.85
CA TRP A 137 -23.17 1.24 -7.55
C TRP A 137 -23.66 0.39 -6.36
N SER A 138 -24.56 -0.56 -6.62
CA SER A 138 -25.07 -1.52 -5.64
C SER A 138 -24.12 -2.68 -5.36
N THR A 139 -23.00 -2.80 -6.11
CA THR A 139 -22.00 -3.85 -5.87
C THR A 139 -21.40 -3.67 -4.47
N ARG A 140 -21.38 -4.76 -3.67
CA ARG A 140 -20.81 -4.73 -2.33
C ARG A 140 -19.27 -4.71 -2.40
N LEU A 141 -18.64 -4.07 -1.43
CA LEU A 141 -17.17 -3.99 -1.38
C LEU A 141 -16.50 -5.36 -1.32
N ILE A 142 -17.15 -6.32 -0.65
CA ILE A 142 -16.62 -7.69 -0.54
C ILE A 142 -16.59 -8.43 -1.88
N ASP A 143 -17.47 -8.07 -2.80
CA ASP A 143 -17.58 -8.70 -4.12
C ASP A 143 -16.59 -8.09 -5.14
N LEU A 144 -15.90 -7.00 -4.79
CA LEU A 144 -14.90 -6.35 -5.63
C LEU A 144 -13.60 -7.17 -5.69
N SER A 145 -12.95 -7.16 -6.85
CA SER A 145 -11.53 -7.55 -6.90
C SER A 145 -10.68 -6.58 -6.08
N MET A 146 -9.46 -6.98 -5.70
CA MET A 146 -8.56 -6.05 -5.00
C MET A 146 -8.24 -4.84 -5.86
N LEU A 147 -8.03 -5.02 -7.15
CA LEU A 147 -7.79 -3.92 -8.07
C LEU A 147 -8.98 -2.94 -8.11
N ASP A 148 -10.21 -3.45 -8.20
CA ASP A 148 -11.39 -2.59 -8.26
C ASP A 148 -11.64 -1.88 -6.93
N TYR A 149 -11.34 -2.52 -5.80
CA TYR A 149 -11.38 -1.87 -4.49
C TYR A 149 -10.39 -0.70 -4.39
N TYR A 150 -9.14 -0.88 -4.86
CA TYR A 150 -8.15 0.21 -4.88
C TYR A 150 -8.56 1.31 -5.86
N ARG A 151 -9.07 0.98 -7.04
CA ARG A 151 -9.60 1.96 -8.00
C ARG A 151 -10.75 2.77 -7.42
N LEU A 152 -11.68 2.10 -6.74
CA LEU A 152 -12.79 2.77 -6.05
C LEU A 152 -12.29 3.69 -4.92
N SER A 153 -11.26 3.28 -4.20
CA SER A 153 -10.64 4.09 -3.14
C SER A 153 -9.95 5.33 -3.72
N ILE A 154 -9.28 5.20 -4.87
CA ILE A 154 -8.69 6.33 -5.61
C ILE A 154 -9.80 7.25 -6.13
N PHE A 155 -10.86 6.70 -6.71
CA PHE A 155 -12.04 7.47 -7.12
C PHE A 155 -12.65 8.24 -5.95
N ARG A 156 -12.80 7.60 -4.78
CA ARG A 156 -13.27 8.24 -3.56
C ARG A 156 -12.39 9.42 -3.14
N ALA A 157 -11.07 9.27 -3.25
CA ALA A 157 -10.13 10.35 -2.96
C ALA A 157 -10.38 11.56 -3.85
N TRP A 158 -10.51 11.35 -5.15
CA TRP A 158 -10.83 12.40 -6.11
C TRP A 158 -12.23 13.02 -5.87
N PHE A 159 -13.25 12.16 -5.72
CA PHE A 159 -14.64 12.59 -5.57
C PHE A 159 -14.86 13.48 -4.34
N ASN A 160 -14.21 13.14 -3.22
CA ASN A 160 -14.29 13.89 -1.98
C ASN A 160 -13.26 15.03 -1.87
N GLY A 161 -12.42 15.23 -2.88
CA GLY A 161 -11.48 16.35 -2.95
C GLY A 161 -10.29 16.24 -1.99
N TYR A 162 -9.89 15.01 -1.65
CA TYR A 162 -8.67 14.80 -0.86
C TYR A 162 -7.44 15.33 -1.59
N LYS A 163 -6.55 15.96 -0.83
CA LYS A 163 -5.32 16.55 -1.35
C LYS A 163 -4.13 15.61 -1.29
N LEU A 164 -4.17 14.64 -0.38
CA LEU A 164 -3.13 13.66 -0.14
C LEU A 164 -3.73 12.25 -0.10
N LEU A 165 -3.21 11.39 -0.96
CA LEU A 165 -3.51 9.96 -0.99
C LEU A 165 -2.29 9.20 -0.47
N VAL A 166 -2.50 8.32 0.51
CA VAL A 166 -1.47 7.43 1.04
C VAL A 166 -1.83 6.00 0.66
N LEU A 167 -0.98 5.35 -0.12
CA LEU A 167 -1.14 3.98 -0.58
C LEU A 167 -0.20 3.07 0.20
N ASP A 168 -0.75 2.07 0.89
CA ASP A 168 -0.01 1.18 1.77
C ASP A 168 0.17 -0.20 1.12
N ARG A 169 1.43 -0.62 0.94
CA ARG A 169 1.86 -1.97 0.53
C ARG A 169 1.09 -2.55 -0.65
N LEU A 170 1.04 -1.80 -1.74
CA LEU A 170 0.36 -2.24 -2.95
C LEU A 170 0.98 -3.51 -3.54
N THR A 171 2.32 -3.62 -3.47
CA THR A 171 3.05 -4.76 -4.04
C THR A 171 2.79 -6.07 -3.31
N GLU A 172 2.37 -6.02 -2.04
CA GLU A 172 1.96 -7.21 -1.29
C GLU A 172 0.58 -7.74 -1.70
N THR A 173 -0.27 -6.90 -2.30
CA THR A 173 -1.68 -7.20 -2.50
C THR A 173 -2.10 -7.30 -3.95
N LEU A 174 -1.36 -6.68 -4.86
CA LEU A 174 -1.66 -6.62 -6.27
C LEU A 174 -0.60 -7.31 -7.12
N ARG A 175 -1.04 -7.98 -8.17
CA ARG A 175 -0.15 -8.51 -9.20
C ARG A 175 0.52 -7.37 -9.96
N ARG A 176 1.69 -7.62 -10.53
CA ARG A 176 2.45 -6.64 -11.31
C ARG A 176 1.63 -5.97 -12.43
N GLN A 177 0.78 -6.75 -13.11
CA GLN A 177 -0.11 -6.23 -14.15
C GLN A 177 -1.18 -5.30 -13.60
N ASP A 178 -1.72 -5.61 -12.44
CA ASP A 178 -2.76 -4.83 -11.78
C ASP A 178 -2.18 -3.57 -11.12
N LEU A 179 -0.94 -3.63 -10.63
CA LEU A 179 -0.19 -2.46 -10.18
C LEU A 179 -0.06 -1.41 -11.29
N ALA A 180 0.32 -1.82 -12.51
CA ALA A 180 0.43 -0.90 -13.64
C ALA A 180 -0.92 -0.19 -13.91
N LYS A 181 -2.02 -0.97 -14.00
CA LYS A 181 -3.37 -0.41 -14.20
C LYS A 181 -3.81 0.53 -13.06
N LEU A 182 -3.42 0.21 -11.82
CA LEU A 182 -3.73 1.08 -10.68
C LEU A 182 -2.94 2.38 -10.75
N MET A 183 -1.66 2.30 -11.13
CA MET A 183 -0.82 3.50 -11.25
C MET A 183 -1.27 4.42 -12.38
N ASP A 184 -1.92 3.92 -13.43
CA ASP A 184 -2.60 4.76 -14.41
C ASP A 184 -3.72 5.60 -13.75
N CYS A 185 -4.49 5.01 -12.82
CA CYS A 185 -5.49 5.75 -12.04
C CYS A 185 -4.83 6.79 -11.11
N VAL A 186 -3.69 6.44 -10.49
CA VAL A 186 -2.91 7.39 -9.67
C VAL A 186 -2.45 8.58 -10.52
N GLN A 187 -1.98 8.35 -11.74
CA GLN A 187 -1.58 9.43 -12.65
C GLN A 187 -2.73 10.42 -12.97
N LEU A 188 -3.98 9.92 -13.04
CA LEU A 188 -5.13 10.82 -13.18
C LEU A 188 -5.25 11.76 -11.98
N LEU A 189 -5.09 11.24 -10.74
CA LEU A 189 -5.14 12.06 -9.53
C LEU A 189 -4.01 13.09 -9.47
N LEU A 190 -2.79 12.69 -9.82
CA LEU A 190 -1.63 13.58 -9.83
C LEU A 190 -1.87 14.78 -10.78
N ARG A 191 -2.48 14.54 -11.96
CA ARG A 191 -2.87 15.62 -12.90
C ARG A 191 -3.93 16.57 -12.34
N HIS A 192 -4.75 16.09 -11.39
CA HIS A 192 -5.72 16.91 -10.66
C HIS A 192 -5.13 17.58 -9.40
N GLY A 193 -3.80 17.47 -9.20
CA GLY A 193 -3.10 18.13 -8.10
C GLY A 193 -3.10 17.35 -6.77
N THR A 194 -3.69 16.15 -6.72
CA THR A 194 -3.60 15.29 -5.54
C THR A 194 -2.18 14.77 -5.39
N ALA A 195 -1.57 14.91 -4.22
CA ALA A 195 -0.27 14.34 -3.91
C ALA A 195 -0.41 12.88 -3.46
N VAL A 196 0.63 12.07 -3.68
CA VAL A 196 0.58 10.64 -3.36
C VAL A 196 1.82 10.19 -2.62
N PHE A 197 1.63 9.55 -1.45
CA PHE A 197 2.66 8.76 -0.79
C PHE A 197 2.47 7.27 -1.13
N LEU A 198 3.55 6.63 -1.60
CA LEU A 198 3.63 5.18 -1.78
C LEU A 198 4.44 4.60 -0.62
N PHE A 199 3.76 4.09 0.40
CA PHE A 199 4.39 3.31 1.46
C PHE A 199 4.52 1.86 0.97
N ASP A 200 5.71 1.46 0.59
CA ASP A 200 5.96 0.11 0.08
C ASP A 200 7.37 -0.36 0.46
N MET A 201 7.64 -1.65 0.28
CA MET A 201 8.97 -2.24 0.48
C MET A 201 9.64 -2.59 -0.86
N ASP A 202 8.95 -2.48 -1.98
CA ASP A 202 9.50 -2.66 -3.31
C ASP A 202 10.06 -1.32 -3.83
N GLU A 203 11.35 -1.12 -3.67
CA GLU A 203 12.05 0.09 -4.10
C GLU A 203 11.98 0.28 -5.62
N ALA A 204 12.04 -0.81 -6.41
CA ALA A 204 11.94 -0.73 -7.87
C ALA A 204 10.56 -0.22 -8.30
N PHE A 205 9.49 -0.64 -7.61
CA PHE A 205 8.14 -0.10 -7.80
C PHE A 205 8.07 1.38 -7.46
N MET A 206 8.61 1.78 -6.30
CA MET A 206 8.58 3.17 -5.86
C MET A 206 9.40 4.09 -6.79
N PHE A 207 10.58 3.67 -7.24
CA PHE A 207 11.39 4.44 -8.21
C PHE A 207 10.74 4.56 -9.58
N ARG A 208 9.98 3.56 -9.97
CA ARG A 208 9.27 3.59 -11.25
C ARG A 208 8.18 4.66 -11.30
N TYR A 209 7.52 4.93 -10.18
CA TYR A 209 6.33 5.77 -10.11
C TYR A 209 6.48 7.01 -9.24
N GLY A 210 7.44 7.03 -8.34
CA GLY A 210 7.75 8.18 -7.49
C GLY A 210 8.83 9.07 -8.08
N SER A 211 8.79 10.36 -7.75
CA SER A 211 9.82 11.33 -8.10
C SER A 211 11.09 11.17 -7.26
N ARG A 212 10.96 10.54 -6.10
CA ARG A 212 12.01 10.17 -5.16
C ARG A 212 11.51 9.15 -4.16
N ILE A 213 12.42 8.61 -3.33
CA ILE A 213 12.12 7.80 -2.15
C ILE A 213 12.67 8.48 -0.91
N ASP A 214 11.80 8.70 0.09
CA ASP A 214 12.22 9.08 1.44
C ASP A 214 12.39 7.80 2.25
N VAL A 215 13.59 7.55 2.79
CA VAL A 215 13.93 6.31 3.50
C VAL A 215 13.87 6.54 5.00
N ILE A 216 13.11 5.70 5.68
CA ILE A 216 12.96 5.68 7.13
C ILE A 216 13.73 4.50 7.69
N ARG A 217 14.69 4.79 8.57
CA ARG A 217 15.52 3.80 9.25
C ARG A 217 15.77 4.21 10.70
N GLY A 218 15.72 3.25 11.63
CA GLY A 218 15.98 3.53 13.04
C GLY A 218 15.00 4.55 13.63
N ARG A 219 13.72 4.51 13.24
CA ARG A 219 12.63 5.38 13.70
C ARG A 219 12.75 6.85 13.30
N ARG A 220 13.50 7.17 12.24
CA ARG A 220 13.64 8.52 11.71
C ARG A 220 13.75 8.51 10.20
N THR A 221 13.36 9.62 9.55
CA THR A 221 13.70 9.86 8.16
C THR A 221 15.20 9.99 8.06
N PHE A 222 15.84 9.09 7.32
CA PHE A 222 17.29 8.95 7.31
C PHE A 222 17.91 9.66 6.13
N PHE A 223 17.40 9.45 4.91
CA PHE A 223 17.87 10.11 3.71
C PHE A 223 16.80 10.10 2.61
N ARG A 224 17.06 10.86 1.55
CA ARG A 224 16.27 10.91 0.31
C ARG A 224 17.08 10.38 -0.84
N LEU A 225 16.43 9.59 -1.69
CA LEU A 225 17.00 9.04 -2.92
C LEU A 225 16.21 9.52 -4.12
N TYR A 226 16.93 9.94 -5.13
CA TYR A 226 16.37 10.31 -6.42
C TYR A 226 16.58 9.16 -7.43
N PRO A 227 15.80 9.09 -8.53
CA PRO A 227 15.89 8.00 -9.51
C PRO A 227 17.28 7.74 -10.07
N GLU A 228 18.09 8.78 -10.23
CA GLU A 228 19.49 8.71 -10.68
C GLU A 228 20.45 8.06 -9.67
N GLU A 229 20.03 8.00 -8.40
CA GLU A 229 20.79 7.37 -7.32
C GLU A 229 20.40 5.91 -7.09
N TYR A 230 19.43 5.39 -7.87
CA TYR A 230 19.01 4.00 -7.78
C TYR A 230 20.12 3.07 -8.27
N GLY A 231 20.44 2.06 -7.48
CA GLY A 231 21.48 1.08 -7.81
C GLY A 231 22.41 0.81 -6.64
N PRO A 232 23.74 0.67 -6.86
CA PRO A 232 24.70 0.28 -5.82
C PRO A 232 24.65 1.15 -4.57
N ARG A 233 24.45 2.45 -4.72
CA ARG A 233 24.36 3.40 -3.60
C ARG A 233 23.19 3.10 -2.67
N LEU A 234 22.04 2.66 -3.20
CA LEU A 234 20.91 2.26 -2.38
C LEU A 234 21.29 1.09 -1.48
N PHE A 235 21.95 0.08 -2.03
CA PHE A 235 22.36 -1.11 -1.29
C PHE A 235 23.38 -0.77 -0.21
N GLU A 236 24.34 0.13 -0.49
CA GLU A 236 25.28 0.63 0.52
C GLU A 236 24.57 1.36 1.66
N LEU A 237 23.63 2.26 1.32
CA LEU A 237 22.88 3.05 2.29
C LEU A 237 21.94 2.20 3.14
N LEU A 238 21.36 1.14 2.58
CA LEU A 238 20.54 0.19 3.33
C LEU A 238 21.39 -0.80 4.15
N GLY A 239 22.73 -0.73 4.03
CA GLY A 239 23.64 -1.66 4.69
C GLY A 239 23.56 -3.07 4.09
N TRP A 240 22.99 -3.19 2.91
CA TRP A 240 23.09 -4.40 2.11
C TRP A 240 24.46 -4.39 1.49
N GLU A 241 25.39 -5.14 2.07
CA GLU A 241 26.71 -5.32 1.47
C GLU A 241 26.51 -5.96 0.08
N GLY A 242 26.52 -5.09 -0.93
CA GLY A 242 26.27 -5.47 -2.30
C GLY A 242 27.19 -6.60 -2.74
N GLY A 243 26.62 -7.76 -2.95
CA GLY A 243 27.28 -8.85 -3.69
C GLY A 243 28.36 -9.66 -2.98
N LYS A 244 28.77 -9.31 -1.74
CA LYS A 244 29.76 -10.14 -1.00
C LYS A 244 29.12 -11.29 -0.22
N GLY A 245 27.81 -11.44 -0.25
CA GLY A 245 27.10 -12.45 0.53
C GLY A 245 25.97 -13.15 -0.20
N VAL A 246 26.01 -13.27 -1.54
CA VAL A 246 25.30 -14.39 -2.15
C VAL A 246 26.06 -15.63 -1.70
N HIS A 247 25.74 -16.13 -0.50
CA HIS A 247 26.05 -17.49 -0.17
C HIS A 247 25.31 -18.33 -1.21
N ARG A 248 26.00 -18.62 -2.32
CA ARG A 248 25.61 -19.75 -3.15
C ARG A 248 25.70 -20.93 -2.21
N PHE A 249 24.54 -21.35 -1.71
CA PHE A 249 24.45 -22.69 -1.16
C PHE A 249 24.95 -23.60 -2.30
N GLU A 250 26.12 -24.18 -2.15
CA GLU A 250 26.51 -25.25 -3.00
C GLU A 250 25.45 -26.32 -2.77
N HIS A 251 24.53 -26.42 -3.71
CA HIS A 251 23.63 -27.54 -3.79
C HIS A 251 24.54 -28.76 -4.04
N THR A 252 24.99 -29.37 -2.97
CA THR A 252 25.46 -30.75 -3.04
C THR A 252 24.30 -31.50 -3.66
N ALA A 253 24.50 -32.07 -4.85
CA ALA A 253 23.50 -32.82 -5.56
C ALA A 253 23.04 -33.94 -4.62
N MET A 254 21.96 -33.67 -3.87
CA MET A 254 21.38 -34.66 -2.97
C MET A 254 20.82 -35.73 -3.88
N THR A 255 21.34 -36.94 -3.72
CA THR A 255 20.77 -38.15 -4.34
C THR A 255 19.27 -38.16 -4.11
N ALA A 256 18.52 -38.26 -5.19
CA ALA A 256 17.07 -38.15 -5.20
C ALA A 256 16.42 -39.21 -4.29
N GLY A 257 16.25 -38.87 -3.01
CA GLY A 257 15.52 -39.66 -2.03
C GLY A 257 14.01 -39.65 -2.30
N ALA A 258 13.29 -40.52 -1.65
CA ALA A 258 11.83 -40.48 -1.68
C ALA A 258 11.30 -39.11 -1.21
N PRO A 259 10.20 -38.61 -1.76
CA PRO A 259 9.60 -37.36 -1.32
C PRO A 259 9.15 -37.49 0.13
N VAL A 260 9.39 -36.44 0.93
CA VAL A 260 8.88 -36.33 2.30
C VAL A 260 7.52 -35.65 2.34
N LEU A 261 7.16 -34.96 1.27
CA LEU A 261 5.85 -34.38 1.05
C LEU A 261 5.50 -34.52 -0.41
N SER A 262 4.35 -35.10 -0.69
CA SER A 262 3.76 -35.16 -2.04
C SER A 262 2.38 -34.51 -2.00
N VAL A 263 2.18 -33.54 -2.85
CA VAL A 263 0.89 -32.85 -3.07
C VAL A 263 0.42 -33.21 -4.46
N ARG A 264 -0.80 -33.72 -4.60
CA ARG A 264 -1.37 -34.15 -5.88
C ARG A 264 -2.74 -33.54 -6.07
N ASP A 265 -2.90 -32.82 -7.18
CA ASP A 265 -4.14 -32.20 -7.63
C ASP A 265 -4.89 -31.46 -6.51
N LEU A 266 -4.13 -30.74 -5.70
CA LEU A 266 -4.69 -29.98 -4.58
C LEU A 266 -5.51 -28.81 -5.11
N HIS A 267 -6.79 -28.86 -4.86
CA HIS A 267 -7.76 -27.86 -5.32
C HIS A 267 -8.24 -26.94 -4.22
N PHE A 268 -8.15 -25.63 -4.47
CA PHE A 268 -8.86 -24.62 -3.71
C PHE A 268 -9.85 -23.88 -4.61
N PRO A 269 -10.98 -23.36 -4.07
CA PRO A 269 -11.92 -22.55 -4.86
C PRO A 269 -11.21 -21.37 -5.53
N ALA A 270 -11.45 -21.22 -6.83
CA ALA A 270 -10.90 -20.15 -7.69
C ALA A 270 -9.36 -20.16 -7.89
N LEU A 271 -8.68 -21.28 -7.60
CA LEU A 271 -7.25 -21.45 -7.87
C LEU A 271 -7.01 -22.66 -8.79
N PRO A 272 -5.96 -22.63 -9.61
CA PRO A 272 -5.57 -23.81 -10.38
C PRO A 272 -5.12 -24.95 -9.46
N PRO A 273 -5.27 -26.21 -9.89
CA PRO A 273 -4.78 -27.35 -9.13
C PRO A 273 -3.26 -27.31 -8.98
N MET A 274 -2.78 -27.77 -7.83
CA MET A 274 -1.35 -27.81 -7.52
C MET A 274 -0.86 -29.24 -7.35
N THR A 275 0.26 -29.55 -7.99
CA THR A 275 0.96 -30.83 -7.85
C THR A 275 2.46 -30.56 -7.73
N PHE A 276 3.07 -31.04 -6.63
CA PHE A 276 4.50 -30.93 -6.40
C PHE A 276 4.99 -31.94 -5.35
N ASP A 277 6.29 -32.19 -5.37
CA ASP A 277 6.98 -33.00 -4.38
C ASP A 277 8.07 -32.19 -3.69
N ILE A 278 8.27 -32.41 -2.41
CA ILE A 278 9.43 -31.91 -1.65
C ILE A 278 10.20 -33.11 -1.12
N ARG A 279 11.50 -33.14 -1.36
CA ARG A 279 12.39 -34.24 -0.93
C ARG A 279 13.11 -33.86 0.35
N ARG A 280 13.61 -34.86 1.06
CA ARG A 280 14.38 -34.64 2.29
C ARG A 280 15.59 -33.73 2.03
N GLY A 281 15.70 -32.64 2.80
CA GLY A 281 16.78 -31.65 2.67
C GLY A 281 16.61 -30.68 1.51
N GLU A 282 15.50 -30.75 0.76
CA GLU A 282 15.19 -29.80 -0.31
C GLU A 282 14.57 -28.51 0.26
N ILE A 283 14.95 -27.37 -0.31
CA ILE A 283 14.29 -26.07 -0.08
C ILE A 283 13.50 -25.76 -1.33
N ALA A 284 12.17 -25.73 -1.19
CA ALA A 284 11.25 -25.39 -2.28
C ALA A 284 10.76 -23.97 -2.13
N PHE A 285 10.77 -23.20 -3.24
CA PHE A 285 10.21 -21.87 -3.30
C PHE A 285 8.89 -21.90 -4.05
N LEU A 286 7.81 -21.45 -3.39
CA LEU A 286 6.52 -21.23 -4.03
C LEU A 286 6.44 -19.78 -4.51
N ARG A 287 6.44 -19.60 -5.82
CA ARG A 287 6.17 -18.28 -6.41
C ARG A 287 4.66 -18.11 -6.57
N ASP A 288 4.08 -17.30 -5.70
CA ASP A 288 2.64 -17.01 -5.71
C ASP A 288 2.38 -15.62 -6.31
N GLU A 289 1.85 -15.58 -7.51
CA GLU A 289 1.47 -14.32 -8.18
C GLU A 289 0.15 -13.74 -7.63
N ASN A 290 -0.56 -14.48 -6.78
CA ASN A 290 -1.91 -14.16 -6.33
C ASN A 290 -2.04 -13.93 -4.82
N TYR A 291 -0.95 -14.03 -4.06
CA TYR A 291 -0.93 -13.96 -2.58
C TYR A 291 -1.89 -14.94 -1.86
N ASN A 292 -2.97 -15.35 -2.52
CA ASN A 292 -4.00 -16.21 -1.94
C ASN A 292 -3.62 -17.69 -1.97
N THR A 293 -2.78 -18.11 -2.91
CA THR A 293 -2.38 -19.52 -3.05
C THR A 293 -1.45 -19.92 -1.92
N GLY A 294 -0.39 -19.16 -1.70
CA GLY A 294 0.58 -19.38 -0.63
C GLY A 294 -0.08 -19.33 0.75
N ARG A 295 -0.95 -18.36 0.99
CA ARG A 295 -1.70 -18.25 2.23
C ARG A 295 -2.60 -19.47 2.48
N ARG A 296 -3.36 -19.91 1.47
CA ARG A 296 -4.25 -21.08 1.60
C ARG A 296 -3.47 -22.37 1.81
N LEU A 297 -2.34 -22.51 1.10
CA LEU A 297 -1.46 -23.65 1.31
C LEU A 297 -0.90 -23.67 2.74
N HIS A 298 -0.47 -22.52 3.26
CA HIS A 298 -0.03 -22.37 4.62
C HIS A 298 -1.14 -22.72 5.64
N GLU A 299 -2.34 -22.20 5.45
CA GLU A 299 -3.51 -22.54 6.28
C GLU A 299 -3.83 -24.03 6.24
N CYS A 300 -3.63 -24.72 5.10
CA CYS A 300 -3.77 -26.18 5.00
C CYS A 300 -2.69 -26.92 5.77
N PHE A 301 -1.43 -26.49 5.69
CA PHE A 301 -0.33 -27.13 6.45
C PHE A 301 -0.50 -26.97 7.96
N LEU A 302 -1.11 -25.88 8.41
CA LEU A 302 -1.46 -25.67 9.83
C LEU A 302 -2.71 -26.43 10.27
N GLY A 303 -3.46 -27.06 9.34
CA GLY A 303 -4.73 -27.72 9.64
C GLY A 303 -5.91 -26.77 9.85
N ASP A 304 -5.74 -25.47 9.58
CA ASP A 304 -6.77 -24.45 9.81
C ASP A 304 -7.85 -24.44 8.73
N ARG A 305 -7.57 -25.00 7.56
CA ARG A 305 -8.50 -25.10 6.42
C ARG A 305 -8.36 -26.39 5.66
N GLY A 306 -9.52 -26.91 5.23
CA GLY A 306 -9.59 -28.01 4.28
C GLY A 306 -9.42 -27.54 2.82
N TRP A 307 -9.03 -28.46 1.97
CA TRP A 307 -9.02 -28.32 0.51
C TRP A 307 -10.28 -28.97 -0.08
N THR A 308 -10.62 -28.61 -1.33
CA THR A 308 -11.83 -29.11 -1.98
C THR A 308 -11.64 -30.52 -2.52
N SER A 309 -10.47 -30.83 -3.05
CA SER A 309 -10.07 -32.15 -3.55
C SER A 309 -8.55 -32.26 -3.62
N GLY A 310 -8.04 -33.50 -3.82
CA GLY A 310 -6.61 -33.78 -3.82
C GLY A 310 -6.15 -34.45 -2.52
N PHE A 311 -4.88 -34.77 -2.43
CA PHE A 311 -4.32 -35.40 -1.23
C PHE A 311 -2.89 -34.95 -0.93
N PHE A 312 -2.52 -35.04 0.35
CA PHE A 312 -1.17 -34.99 0.85
C PHE A 312 -0.68 -36.37 1.26
N ARG A 313 0.54 -36.69 1.00
CA ARG A 313 1.22 -37.90 1.46
C ARG A 313 2.61 -37.60 1.99
#